data_2ba09e8007f9ab80571ee213bd59bf66
#
_entry.id   2ba09e8007f9ab80571ee213bd59bf66
#
_cell.length_a   1.000
_cell.length_b   1.000
_cell.length_c   1.000
_cell.angle_alpha   90.00
_cell.angle_beta   90.00
_cell.angle_gamma   90.00
#
_symmetry.space_group_name_H-M   'P 1'
#
loop_
_entity.id
_entity.type
_entity.pdbx_description
1 polymer ?
#
loop_
_entity_poly.entity_id
_entity_poly.type
_entity_poly.pdbx_seq_one_letter_code
_entity_poly.pdbx_strand_id
1 'polypeptide(L)'
;LVNMIQDVALKIGHMDVDIVTDALARSTQRIMGPQYMTAGMGDGGACHPRDNIALRWMAQELDLGYDLFDSIMTAREKQAKNMAKFLLEQAEKYDLPLLIHGVAYKPGVEYVDGSYSLLVAHYLNEAGRPPILVDPFTHPDPGPFQAVVLLAHSATTTYKYYPYSQQKNVSGLYCELDPGCIIVDPWRQFPKNSNYAKVIHYGNTRDGR
;
A
#
# COMPACT_ATOMS: atom_id res chain seq x y z
N LEU A 1 -2.37 0.96 14.27
CA LEU A 1 -1.12 1.14 15.04
C LEU A 1 0.11 0.97 14.16
N VAL A 2 0.34 -0.19 13.54
CA VAL A 2 1.58 -0.47 12.78
C VAL A 2 1.80 0.48 11.61
N ASN A 3 0.75 0.88 10.90
CA ASN A 3 0.85 1.88 9.84
C ASN A 3 1.21 3.28 10.39
N MET A 4 0.78 3.60 11.60
CA MET A 4 1.20 4.84 12.28
C MET A 4 2.71 4.80 12.61
N ILE A 5 3.25 3.65 13.03
CA ILE A 5 4.70 3.47 13.23
C ILE A 5 5.47 3.65 11.92
N GLN A 6 4.92 3.17 10.81
CA GLN A 6 5.49 3.39 9.47
C GLN A 6 5.54 4.89 9.12
N ASP A 7 4.47 5.64 9.38
CA ASP A 7 4.44 7.09 9.15
C ASP A 7 5.48 7.82 10.02
N VAL A 8 5.66 7.39 11.27
CA VAL A 8 6.71 7.90 12.18
C VAL A 8 8.10 7.62 11.60
N ALA A 9 8.35 6.40 11.12
CA ALA A 9 9.62 6.03 10.51
C ALA A 9 9.96 6.90 9.29
N LEU A 10 8.96 7.20 8.45
CA LEU A 10 9.12 8.07 7.28
C LEU A 10 9.48 9.51 7.66
N LYS A 11 8.94 10.02 8.76
CA LYS A 11 9.17 11.41 9.20
C LYS A 11 10.50 11.57 9.92
N ILE A 12 10.84 10.68 10.83
CA ILE A 12 12.08 10.74 11.61
C ILE A 12 13.28 10.39 10.72
N GLY A 13 13.14 9.42 9.83
CA GLY A 13 14.23 8.88 9.02
C GLY A 13 15.14 7.92 9.80
N HIS A 14 16.05 7.25 9.11
CA HIS A 14 17.02 6.31 9.68
C HIS A 14 16.41 5.19 10.54
N MET A 15 15.14 4.87 10.31
CA MET A 15 14.39 3.82 10.97
C MET A 15 14.02 2.69 10.01
N ASP A 16 13.94 1.50 10.58
CA ASP A 16 13.40 0.32 9.93
C ASP A 16 12.12 -0.07 10.67
N VAL A 17 10.96 0.09 10.01
CA VAL A 17 9.66 -0.16 10.62
C VAL A 17 9.50 -1.63 11.02
N ASP A 18 10.09 -2.55 10.26
CA ASP A 18 9.95 -3.98 10.52
C ASP A 18 10.70 -4.39 11.79
N ILE A 19 11.86 -3.80 12.09
CA ILE A 19 12.57 -4.02 13.36
C ILE A 19 11.72 -3.58 14.55
N VAL A 20 11.06 -2.42 14.44
CA VAL A 20 10.21 -1.92 15.54
C VAL A 20 8.98 -2.80 15.72
N THR A 21 8.30 -3.17 14.64
CA THR A 21 7.08 -3.99 14.70
C THR A 21 7.38 -5.42 15.12
N ASP A 22 8.53 -5.98 14.74
CA ASP A 22 9.00 -7.28 15.21
C ASP A 22 9.25 -7.30 16.74
N ALA A 23 9.82 -6.21 17.26
CA ALA A 23 9.98 -6.08 18.72
C ALA A 23 8.63 -6.08 19.44
N LEU A 24 7.62 -5.39 18.89
CA LEU A 24 6.25 -5.39 19.42
C LEU A 24 5.57 -6.77 19.28
N ALA A 25 5.77 -7.44 18.14
CA ALA A 25 5.19 -8.76 17.86
C ALA A 25 5.65 -9.86 18.84
N ARG A 26 6.84 -9.70 19.43
CA ARG A 26 7.34 -10.62 20.48
C ARG A 26 6.59 -10.48 21.81
N SER A 27 5.81 -9.42 21.99
CA SER A 27 4.99 -9.19 23.18
C SER A 27 3.64 -9.91 23.08
N THR A 28 3.67 -11.24 23.05
CA THR A 28 2.48 -12.08 22.78
C THR A 28 1.44 -12.08 23.91
N GLN A 29 1.79 -11.59 25.09
CA GLN A 29 0.88 -11.59 26.24
C GLN A 29 0.00 -10.33 26.34
N ARG A 30 0.38 -9.22 25.71
CA ARG A 30 -0.29 -7.92 25.87
C ARG A 30 -0.79 -7.29 24.58
N ILE A 31 -0.33 -7.78 23.44
CA ILE A 31 -0.68 -7.26 22.11
C ILE A 31 -1.30 -8.40 21.31
N MET A 32 -2.16 -8.08 20.36
CA MET A 32 -2.97 -9.03 19.57
C MET A 32 -2.18 -10.00 18.68
N GLY A 33 -0.96 -10.31 18.97
CA GLY A 33 -0.15 -11.28 18.25
C GLY A 33 0.51 -10.74 16.97
N PRO A 34 1.50 -11.47 16.44
CA PRO A 34 2.40 -11.01 15.39
C PRO A 34 1.71 -10.74 14.05
N GLN A 35 0.63 -11.43 13.74
CA GLN A 35 -0.09 -11.27 12.47
C GLN A 35 -0.65 -9.86 12.24
N TYR A 36 -0.88 -9.09 13.32
CA TYR A 36 -1.37 -7.71 13.25
C TYR A 36 -0.26 -6.67 13.34
N MET A 37 1.00 -7.10 13.45
CA MET A 37 2.16 -6.23 13.66
C MET A 37 3.00 -6.06 12.38
N THR A 38 2.46 -6.35 11.22
CA THR A 38 3.12 -6.09 9.94
C THR A 38 2.54 -4.83 9.32
N ALA A 39 3.37 -3.80 9.18
CA ALA A 39 2.98 -2.59 8.50
C ALA A 39 2.79 -2.85 6.99
N GLY A 40 1.89 -2.13 6.37
CA GLY A 40 1.58 -2.28 4.95
C GLY A 40 0.77 -1.11 4.43
N MET A 41 -0.24 -1.39 3.66
CA MET A 41 -1.12 -0.41 3.06
C MET A 41 -2.57 -0.75 3.35
N GLY A 42 -3.34 0.24 3.77
CA GLY A 42 -4.78 0.11 3.98
C GLY A 42 -5.20 -0.50 5.32
N ASP A 43 -6.47 -0.77 5.43
CA ASP A 43 -7.17 -1.18 6.65
C ASP A 43 -7.95 -2.50 6.51
N GLY A 44 -7.81 -3.21 5.39
CA GLY A 44 -8.35 -4.55 5.22
C GLY A 44 -9.70 -4.65 4.49
N GLY A 45 -10.11 -3.62 3.76
CA GLY A 45 -11.21 -3.69 2.77
C GLY A 45 -12.52 -3.03 3.19
N ALA A 46 -13.59 -3.31 2.44
CA ALA A 46 -14.86 -2.59 2.45
C ALA A 46 -15.59 -2.57 3.81
N CYS A 47 -15.43 -3.59 4.63
CA CYS A 47 -16.10 -3.66 5.93
C CYS A 47 -15.56 -2.63 6.92
N HIS A 48 -14.25 -2.36 6.90
CA HIS A 48 -13.62 -1.46 7.85
C HIS A 48 -14.13 -0.01 7.77
N PRO A 49 -14.11 0.68 6.62
CA PRO A 49 -14.67 2.02 6.54
C PRO A 49 -16.18 2.04 6.82
N ARG A 50 -16.95 1.07 6.32
CA ARG A 50 -18.39 0.99 6.55
C ARG A 50 -18.72 0.85 8.03
N ASP A 51 -18.05 -0.06 8.73
CA ASP A 51 -18.34 -0.34 10.13
C ASP A 51 -17.84 0.80 11.04
N ASN A 52 -16.70 1.44 10.71
CA ASN A 52 -16.25 2.65 11.41
C ASN A 52 -17.22 3.83 11.23
N ILE A 53 -17.79 4.02 10.03
CA ILE A 53 -18.81 5.05 9.79
C ILE A 53 -20.07 4.77 10.65
N ALA A 54 -20.53 3.53 10.71
CA ALA A 54 -21.66 3.15 11.54
C ALA A 54 -21.38 3.36 13.05
N LEU A 55 -20.16 3.04 13.49
CA LEU A 55 -19.76 3.23 14.89
C LEU A 55 -19.56 4.71 15.26
N ARG A 56 -19.11 5.56 14.32
CA ARG A 56 -19.12 7.02 14.49
C ARG A 56 -20.52 7.54 14.72
N TRP A 57 -21.44 7.17 13.83
CA TRP A 57 -22.85 7.55 13.99
C TRP A 57 -23.39 7.11 15.35
N MET A 58 -23.11 5.89 15.78
CA MET A 58 -23.54 5.36 17.07
C MET A 58 -22.93 6.13 18.25
N ALA A 59 -21.66 6.51 18.18
CA ALA A 59 -21.01 7.31 19.21
C ALA A 59 -21.66 8.71 19.35
N GLN A 60 -22.08 9.32 18.25
CA GLN A 60 -22.79 10.58 18.21
C GLN A 60 -24.22 10.45 18.75
N GLU A 61 -25.00 9.49 18.29
CA GLU A 61 -26.39 9.27 18.74
C GLU A 61 -26.49 8.95 20.24
N LEU A 62 -25.49 8.25 20.77
CA LEU A 62 -25.45 7.87 22.19
C LEU A 62 -24.75 8.93 23.07
N ASP A 63 -24.28 10.04 22.49
CA ASP A 63 -23.57 11.11 23.19
C ASP A 63 -22.45 10.57 24.11
N LEU A 64 -21.56 9.74 23.55
CA LEU A 64 -20.50 9.12 24.34
C LEU A 64 -19.45 10.13 24.84
N GLY A 65 -19.43 11.37 24.31
CA GLY A 65 -18.46 12.38 24.65
C GLY A 65 -17.06 12.16 24.04
N TYR A 66 -16.89 11.12 23.24
CA TYR A 66 -15.68 10.83 22.46
C TYR A 66 -16.02 10.01 21.20
N ASP A 67 -15.17 10.13 20.16
CA ASP A 67 -15.32 9.38 18.91
C ASP A 67 -13.97 8.84 18.44
N LEU A 68 -13.66 7.60 18.83
CA LEU A 68 -12.45 6.89 18.39
C LEU A 68 -12.50 6.58 16.89
N PHE A 69 -13.69 6.33 16.36
CA PHE A 69 -13.89 5.90 14.97
C PHE A 69 -13.69 7.03 13.98
N ASP A 70 -14.00 8.28 14.35
CA ASP A 70 -13.65 9.46 13.58
C ASP A 70 -12.12 9.59 13.43
N SER A 71 -11.39 9.38 14.51
CA SER A 71 -9.92 9.42 14.49
C SER A 71 -9.33 8.33 13.58
N ILE A 72 -9.92 7.13 13.58
CA ILE A 72 -9.51 6.03 12.68
C ILE A 72 -9.76 6.41 11.22
N MET A 73 -10.94 6.96 10.90
CA MET A 73 -11.27 7.36 9.53
C MET A 73 -10.40 8.54 9.07
N THR A 74 -10.15 9.50 9.94
CA THR A 74 -9.23 10.61 9.65
C THR A 74 -7.81 10.13 9.37
N ALA A 75 -7.31 9.17 10.15
CA ALA A 75 -5.99 8.58 9.94
C ALA A 75 -5.92 7.83 8.59
N ARG A 76 -6.96 7.07 8.25
CA ARG A 76 -7.09 6.37 6.96
C ARG A 76 -6.93 7.32 5.78
N GLU A 77 -7.66 8.43 5.79
CA GLU A 77 -7.62 9.43 4.73
C GLU A 77 -6.24 10.12 4.65
N LYS A 78 -5.67 10.48 5.80
CA LYS A 78 -4.34 11.13 5.84
C LYS A 78 -3.23 10.19 5.36
N GLN A 79 -3.27 8.92 5.70
CA GLN A 79 -2.29 7.93 5.22
C GLN A 79 -2.38 7.77 3.70
N ALA A 80 -3.58 7.73 3.11
CA ALA A 80 -3.75 7.68 1.67
C ALA A 80 -3.20 8.95 0.97
N LYS A 81 -3.44 10.13 1.54
CA LYS A 81 -2.85 11.40 1.06
C LYS A 81 -1.33 11.41 1.15
N ASN A 82 -0.76 10.89 2.23
CA ASN A 82 0.69 10.79 2.40
C ASN A 82 1.31 9.86 1.36
N MET A 83 0.66 8.72 1.07
CA MET A 83 1.10 7.81 0.02
C MET A 83 1.02 8.47 -1.35
N ALA A 84 -0.09 9.13 -1.68
CA ALA A 84 -0.24 9.86 -2.94
C ALA A 84 0.84 10.93 -3.10
N LYS A 85 1.09 11.72 -2.07
CA LYS A 85 2.16 12.73 -2.06
C LYS A 85 3.53 12.11 -2.32
N PHE A 86 3.85 11.02 -1.63
CA PHE A 86 5.13 10.32 -1.83
C PHE A 86 5.29 9.82 -3.26
N LEU A 87 4.23 9.27 -3.85
CA LEU A 87 4.23 8.79 -5.24
C LEU A 87 4.45 9.95 -6.23
N LEU A 88 3.82 11.11 -6.00
CA LEU A 88 4.03 12.32 -6.80
C LEU A 88 5.48 12.80 -6.75
N GLU A 89 6.08 12.82 -5.56
CA GLU A 89 7.50 13.17 -5.37
C GLU A 89 8.43 12.21 -6.14
N GLN A 90 8.11 10.91 -6.16
CA GLN A 90 8.90 9.95 -6.95
C GLN A 90 8.66 10.12 -8.46
N ALA A 91 7.41 10.34 -8.89
CA ALA A 91 7.08 10.56 -10.30
C ALA A 91 7.78 11.81 -10.85
N GLU A 92 7.81 12.89 -10.09
CA GLU A 92 8.54 14.11 -10.46
C GLU A 92 10.05 13.89 -10.49
N LYS A 93 10.61 13.24 -9.47
CA LYS A 93 12.04 12.98 -9.35
C LYS A 93 12.62 12.16 -10.51
N TYR A 94 11.84 11.21 -11.04
CA TYR A 94 12.29 10.30 -12.09
C TYR A 94 11.69 10.61 -13.47
N ASP A 95 10.83 11.61 -13.55
CA ASP A 95 10.08 11.99 -14.76
C ASP A 95 9.31 10.80 -15.36
N LEU A 96 8.59 10.07 -14.51
CA LEU A 96 7.86 8.86 -14.89
C LEU A 96 6.36 8.99 -14.60
N PRO A 97 5.50 8.32 -15.39
CA PRO A 97 4.09 8.18 -15.08
C PRO A 97 3.89 7.34 -13.81
N LEU A 98 2.67 7.41 -13.26
CA LEU A 98 2.26 6.65 -12.08
C LEU A 98 1.47 5.41 -12.49
N LEU A 99 1.73 4.30 -11.82
CA LEU A 99 0.98 3.07 -11.95
C LEU A 99 0.64 2.51 -10.56
N ILE A 100 -0.60 2.10 -10.36
CA ILE A 100 -1.04 1.34 -9.18
C ILE A 100 -1.33 -0.08 -9.60
N HIS A 101 -0.58 -1.01 -9.06
CA HIS A 101 -0.74 -2.43 -9.27
C HIS A 101 -1.47 -3.08 -8.10
N GLY A 102 -2.65 -3.64 -8.35
CA GLY A 102 -3.59 -4.14 -7.37
C GLY A 102 -4.69 -3.12 -7.06
N VAL A 103 -5.83 -3.22 -7.75
CA VAL A 103 -6.96 -2.30 -7.64
C VAL A 103 -8.05 -2.84 -6.73
N ALA A 104 -8.25 -4.16 -6.71
CA ALA A 104 -9.17 -4.80 -5.78
C ALA A 104 -8.75 -4.58 -4.31
N TYR A 105 -9.67 -4.72 -3.37
CA TYR A 105 -9.37 -4.52 -1.95
C TYR A 105 -8.40 -5.58 -1.38
N LYS A 106 -8.25 -6.70 -2.05
CA LYS A 106 -7.26 -7.76 -1.78
C LYS A 106 -6.95 -8.55 -3.06
N PRO A 107 -5.82 -9.26 -3.12
CA PRO A 107 -5.48 -10.08 -4.27
C PRO A 107 -6.48 -11.22 -4.51
N GLY A 108 -6.69 -11.57 -5.79
CA GLY A 108 -7.48 -12.71 -6.19
C GLY A 108 -8.99 -12.53 -6.15
N VAL A 109 -9.48 -11.29 -6.11
CA VAL A 109 -10.92 -10.97 -6.16
C VAL A 109 -11.20 -9.84 -7.14
N GLU A 110 -12.44 -9.78 -7.65
CA GLU A 110 -12.91 -8.73 -8.56
C GLU A 110 -13.51 -7.51 -7.83
N TYR A 111 -13.59 -7.56 -6.50
CA TYR A 111 -14.29 -6.58 -5.71
C TYR A 111 -13.41 -5.37 -5.38
N VAL A 112 -13.80 -4.20 -5.82
CA VAL A 112 -13.05 -2.94 -5.70
C VAL A 112 -13.58 -1.99 -4.62
N ASP A 113 -14.81 -2.18 -4.14
CA ASP A 113 -15.39 -1.29 -3.13
C ASP A 113 -14.59 -1.32 -1.83
N GLY A 114 -14.34 -0.14 -1.30
CA GLY A 114 -13.50 0.03 -0.11
C GLY A 114 -12.01 -0.21 -0.35
N SER A 115 -11.58 -0.36 -1.61
CA SER A 115 -10.17 -0.51 -1.93
C SER A 115 -9.38 0.73 -1.53
N TYR A 116 -8.31 0.50 -0.76
CA TYR A 116 -7.43 1.58 -0.33
C TYR A 116 -6.55 2.10 -1.48
N SER A 117 -6.21 1.26 -2.45
CA SER A 117 -5.49 1.70 -3.65
C SER A 117 -6.30 2.67 -4.49
N LEU A 118 -7.62 2.51 -4.57
CA LEU A 118 -8.51 3.47 -5.22
C LEU A 118 -8.62 4.79 -4.45
N LEU A 119 -8.53 4.76 -3.12
CA LEU A 119 -8.45 5.99 -2.32
C LEU A 119 -7.15 6.75 -2.62
N VAL A 120 -6.02 6.06 -2.74
CA VAL A 120 -4.75 6.68 -3.18
C VAL A 120 -4.89 7.24 -4.60
N ALA A 121 -5.48 6.47 -5.53
CA ALA A 121 -5.73 6.93 -6.90
C ALA A 121 -6.60 8.19 -6.94
N HIS A 122 -7.61 8.29 -6.08
CA HIS A 122 -8.44 9.48 -5.94
C HIS A 122 -7.59 10.73 -5.64
N TYR A 123 -6.69 10.66 -4.66
CA TYR A 123 -5.82 11.81 -4.32
C TYR A 123 -4.78 12.12 -5.41
N LEU A 124 -4.33 11.15 -6.17
CA LEU A 124 -3.48 11.38 -7.34
C LEU A 124 -4.26 12.09 -8.46
N ASN A 125 -5.52 11.71 -8.67
CA ASN A 125 -6.42 12.38 -9.62
C ASN A 125 -6.69 13.84 -9.20
N GLU A 126 -6.98 14.10 -7.93
CA GLU A 126 -7.15 15.46 -7.41
C GLU A 126 -5.90 16.34 -7.61
N ALA A 127 -4.71 15.73 -7.55
CA ALA A 127 -3.45 16.40 -7.84
C ALA A 127 -3.15 16.58 -9.34
N GLY A 128 -4.07 16.18 -10.23
CA GLY A 128 -3.90 16.29 -11.70
C GLY A 128 -2.92 15.27 -12.29
N ARG A 129 -2.58 14.21 -11.57
CA ARG A 129 -1.66 13.14 -11.99
C ARG A 129 -2.33 11.77 -11.88
N PRO A 130 -3.34 11.47 -12.74
CA PRO A 130 -4.06 10.20 -12.69
C PRO A 130 -3.09 9.01 -12.89
N PRO A 131 -3.15 7.98 -12.03
CA PRO A 131 -2.35 6.79 -12.21
C PRO A 131 -2.98 5.85 -13.24
N ILE A 132 -2.15 5.05 -13.89
CA ILE A 132 -2.62 3.87 -14.61
C ILE A 132 -2.97 2.81 -13.57
N LEU A 133 -4.14 2.22 -13.69
CA LEU A 133 -4.62 1.17 -12.79
C LEU A 133 -4.41 -0.19 -13.44
N VAL A 134 -3.80 -1.12 -12.72
CA VAL A 134 -3.56 -2.49 -13.19
C VAL A 134 -3.99 -3.50 -12.14
N ASP A 135 -4.86 -4.42 -12.55
CA ASP A 135 -5.32 -5.53 -11.73
C ASP A 135 -5.82 -6.64 -12.66
N PRO A 136 -5.45 -7.91 -12.45
CA PRO A 136 -5.74 -8.99 -13.40
C PRO A 136 -7.22 -9.25 -13.62
N PHE A 137 -8.06 -8.86 -12.66
CA PHE A 137 -9.49 -9.13 -12.74
C PHE A 137 -10.30 -7.91 -13.18
N THR A 138 -9.83 -6.71 -12.83
CA THR A 138 -10.63 -5.50 -13.03
C THR A 138 -10.01 -4.51 -14.00
N HIS A 139 -8.67 -4.50 -14.11
CA HIS A 139 -7.91 -3.55 -14.92
C HIS A 139 -6.72 -4.26 -15.57
N PRO A 140 -6.89 -4.81 -16.77
CA PRO A 140 -5.83 -5.58 -17.43
C PRO A 140 -4.56 -4.76 -17.65
N ASP A 141 -3.43 -5.46 -17.59
CA ASP A 141 -2.11 -4.87 -17.81
C ASP A 141 -2.03 -4.26 -19.22
N PRO A 142 -1.67 -2.98 -19.35
CA PRO A 142 -1.51 -2.33 -20.65
C PRO A 142 -0.23 -2.74 -21.41
N GLY A 143 0.60 -3.58 -20.81
CA GLY A 143 1.88 -4.02 -21.33
C GLY A 143 3.07 -3.30 -20.67
N PRO A 144 4.31 -3.64 -21.09
CA PRO A 144 5.51 -3.13 -20.46
C PRO A 144 5.70 -1.62 -20.76
N PHE A 145 5.84 -0.82 -19.73
CA PHE A 145 6.26 0.57 -19.80
C PHE A 145 6.93 1.00 -18.49
N GLN A 146 7.74 2.05 -18.56
CA GLN A 146 8.42 2.58 -17.39
C GLN A 146 7.46 3.46 -16.58
N ALA A 147 7.41 3.21 -15.28
CA ALA A 147 6.55 3.94 -14.34
C ALA A 147 7.11 3.94 -12.92
N VAL A 148 6.59 4.84 -12.09
CA VAL A 148 6.61 4.67 -10.63
C VAL A 148 5.42 3.78 -10.27
N VAL A 149 5.71 2.58 -9.81
CA VAL A 149 4.74 1.51 -9.57
C VAL A 149 4.48 1.35 -8.08
N LEU A 150 3.27 1.61 -7.63
CA LEU A 150 2.82 1.24 -6.30
C LEU A 150 2.36 -0.22 -6.29
N LEU A 151 2.99 -1.05 -5.46
CA LEU A 151 2.53 -2.41 -5.21
C LEU A 151 1.48 -2.39 -4.09
N ALA A 152 0.20 -2.28 -4.47
CA ALA A 152 -0.89 -2.15 -3.51
C ALA A 152 -1.22 -3.46 -2.77
N HIS A 153 -0.87 -4.61 -3.34
CA HIS A 153 -1.02 -5.91 -2.71
C HIS A 153 0.32 -6.48 -2.27
N SER A 154 0.31 -7.30 -1.22
CA SER A 154 1.50 -7.97 -0.70
C SER A 154 2.13 -8.90 -1.75
N ALA A 155 3.45 -8.80 -1.96
CA ALA A 155 4.19 -9.56 -2.96
C ALA A 155 4.16 -11.08 -2.73
N THR A 156 4.04 -11.54 -1.48
CA THR A 156 4.00 -12.97 -1.17
C THR A 156 2.76 -13.66 -1.72
N THR A 157 1.69 -12.90 -1.92
CA THR A 157 0.42 -13.44 -2.42
C THR A 157 0.20 -13.16 -3.91
N THR A 158 0.97 -12.23 -4.50
CA THR A 158 0.55 -11.61 -5.75
C THR A 158 1.60 -11.55 -6.83
N TYR A 159 2.89 -11.53 -6.48
CA TYR A 159 3.95 -11.27 -7.47
C TYR A 159 4.93 -12.43 -7.52
N LYS A 160 4.72 -13.35 -8.46
CA LYS A 160 5.81 -14.22 -8.89
C LYS A 160 6.49 -13.54 -10.07
N TYR A 161 7.70 -13.06 -9.85
CA TYR A 161 8.55 -12.56 -10.91
C TYR A 161 8.96 -13.70 -11.83
N TYR A 162 8.53 -13.60 -13.08
CA TYR A 162 9.10 -14.42 -14.15
C TYR A 162 9.46 -13.50 -15.30
N PRO A 163 10.64 -13.65 -15.90
CA PRO A 163 10.89 -13.06 -17.19
C PRO A 163 9.86 -13.62 -18.19
N TYR A 164 9.32 -12.76 -19.03
CA TYR A 164 8.20 -13.00 -19.96
C TYR A 164 8.24 -14.33 -20.73
N SER A 165 9.43 -14.87 -20.96
CA SER A 165 9.65 -16.08 -21.78
C SER A 165 9.27 -17.42 -21.11
N GLN A 166 8.92 -17.45 -19.82
CA GLN A 166 8.73 -18.71 -19.07
C GLN A 166 7.35 -18.91 -18.44
N GLN A 167 6.37 -18.06 -18.77
CA GLN A 167 5.05 -18.12 -18.11
C GLN A 167 4.08 -19.05 -18.83
N LYS A 168 3.93 -20.25 -18.32
CA LYS A 168 2.73 -21.07 -18.55
C LYS A 168 2.14 -21.49 -17.21
N ASN A 169 0.91 -21.01 -16.94
CA ASN A 169 -0.01 -21.52 -15.92
C ASN A 169 0.37 -21.31 -14.44
N VAL A 170 0.41 -20.08 -13.97
CA VAL A 170 0.35 -19.81 -12.53
C VAL A 170 -0.74 -18.77 -12.27
N SER A 171 -1.72 -19.12 -11.45
CA SER A 171 -2.72 -18.18 -10.92
C SER A 171 -2.02 -17.15 -10.02
N GLY A 172 -1.61 -16.04 -10.58
CA GLY A 172 -0.94 -14.94 -9.88
C GLY A 172 -0.98 -13.68 -10.74
N LEU A 173 -0.95 -12.55 -10.07
CA LEU A 173 -0.82 -11.26 -10.72
C LEU A 173 0.48 -11.16 -11.49
N TYR A 174 0.40 -10.83 -12.74
CA TYR A 174 1.53 -10.59 -13.62
C TYR A 174 1.71 -9.09 -13.78
N CYS A 175 2.81 -8.58 -13.32
CA CYS A 175 3.26 -7.25 -13.69
C CYS A 175 4.51 -7.41 -14.56
N GLU A 176 4.41 -7.10 -15.83
CA GLU A 176 5.58 -6.89 -16.67
C GLU A 176 6.17 -5.52 -16.30
N LEU A 177 7.21 -5.56 -15.47
CA LEU A 177 7.96 -4.35 -15.14
C LEU A 177 9.08 -4.19 -16.13
N ASP A 178 9.05 -3.10 -16.86
CA ASP A 178 10.15 -2.70 -17.73
C ASP A 178 11.39 -2.36 -16.88
N PRO A 179 12.61 -2.71 -17.33
CA PRO A 179 13.83 -2.20 -16.74
C PRO A 179 13.79 -0.66 -16.67
N GLY A 180 13.98 -0.11 -15.47
CA GLY A 180 13.88 1.33 -15.22
C GLY A 180 12.63 1.78 -14.47
N CYS A 181 11.69 0.90 -14.17
CA CYS A 181 10.62 1.18 -13.24
C CYS A 181 11.15 1.50 -11.83
N ILE A 182 10.42 2.35 -11.12
CA ILE A 182 10.65 2.62 -9.71
C ILE A 182 9.53 1.93 -8.93
N ILE A 183 9.86 0.90 -8.16
CA ILE A 183 8.88 0.15 -7.38
C ILE A 183 8.78 0.75 -5.99
N VAL A 184 7.58 1.15 -5.60
CA VAL A 184 7.22 1.53 -4.24
C VAL A 184 6.48 0.37 -3.60
N ASP A 185 7.14 -0.27 -2.63
CA ASP A 185 6.63 -1.46 -1.94
C ASP A 185 6.31 -1.16 -0.47
N PRO A 186 5.03 -0.96 -0.11
CA PRO A 186 4.61 -0.76 1.28
C PRO A 186 4.71 -2.03 2.13
N TRP A 187 4.88 -3.19 1.52
CA TRP A 187 4.96 -4.49 2.20
C TRP A 187 6.41 -4.92 2.45
N ARG A 188 7.38 -4.28 1.77
CA ARG A 188 8.82 -4.51 1.89
C ARG A 188 9.24 -5.95 1.61
N GLN A 189 8.50 -6.60 0.72
CA GLN A 189 8.70 -8.01 0.34
C GLN A 189 9.40 -8.16 -1.02
N PHE A 190 9.39 -7.11 -1.81
CA PHE A 190 10.04 -7.11 -3.10
C PHE A 190 11.56 -7.07 -2.94
N PRO A 191 12.34 -7.89 -3.67
CA PRO A 191 13.79 -7.90 -3.57
C PRO A 191 14.42 -6.55 -3.95
N LYS A 192 15.17 -5.92 -3.05
CA LYS A 192 15.90 -4.67 -3.33
C LYS A 192 16.93 -4.81 -4.45
N ASN A 193 17.51 -5.98 -4.63
CA ASN A 193 18.53 -6.28 -5.64
C ASN A 193 17.90 -6.84 -6.93
N SER A 194 16.82 -6.26 -7.37
CA SER A 194 16.22 -6.59 -8.65
C SER A 194 17.01 -5.97 -9.79
N ASN A 195 17.41 -6.76 -10.78
CA ASN A 195 18.09 -6.27 -11.98
C ASN A 195 17.18 -5.41 -12.88
N TYR A 196 15.91 -5.30 -12.55
CA TYR A 196 14.89 -4.71 -13.41
C TYR A 196 14.36 -3.36 -12.94
N ALA A 197 14.49 -3.00 -11.65
CA ALA A 197 13.92 -1.77 -11.12
C ALA A 197 14.63 -1.31 -9.86
N LYS A 198 14.54 -0.01 -9.58
CA LYS A 198 14.87 0.54 -8.27
C LYS A 198 13.70 0.25 -7.32
N VAL A 199 13.98 -0.37 -6.18
CA VAL A 199 12.97 -0.71 -5.18
C VAL A 199 13.06 0.22 -3.97
N ILE A 200 11.94 0.82 -3.60
CA ILE A 200 11.78 1.65 -2.42
C ILE A 200 10.86 0.91 -1.44
N HIS A 201 11.43 0.39 -0.37
CA HIS A 201 10.67 -0.19 0.73
C HIS A 201 10.08 0.92 1.58
N TYR A 202 8.80 1.23 1.34
CA TYR A 202 8.12 2.31 2.03
C TYR A 202 8.05 2.03 3.55
N GLY A 203 8.53 2.99 4.35
CA GLY A 203 8.67 2.83 5.79
C GLY A 203 10.08 2.45 6.27
N ASN A 204 10.95 1.93 5.40
CA ASN A 204 12.34 1.63 5.75
C ASN A 204 13.27 2.73 5.19
N THR A 205 13.73 3.58 6.09
CA THR A 205 14.56 4.76 5.76
C THR A 205 15.99 4.66 6.30
N ARG A 206 16.41 3.45 6.70
CA ARG A 206 17.75 3.22 7.28
C ARG A 206 18.89 3.59 6.33
N ASP A 207 18.73 3.27 5.06
CA ASP A 207 19.78 3.45 4.03
C ASP A 207 19.72 4.85 3.36
N GLY A 208 19.06 5.79 3.99
CA GLY A 208 18.80 7.13 3.45
C GLY A 208 17.54 7.22 2.60
N ARG A 209 17.05 8.44 2.38
CA ARG A 209 15.92 8.74 1.47
C ARG A 209 16.38 8.86 0.03
#